data_7601b8d7f55fd537ddfc2d23b3296e3d
#
_entry.id   7601b8d7f55fd537ddfc2d23b3296e3d
#
_cell.length_a   1.000
_cell.length_b   1.000
_cell.length_c   1.000
_cell.angle_alpha   90.00
_cell.angle_beta   90.00
_cell.angle_gamma   90.00
#
_symmetry.space_group_name_H-M   'P 1'
#
loop_
_entity.id
_entity.type
_entity.pdbx_description
1 polymer ?
#
loop_
_entity_poly.entity_id
_entity_poly.type
_entity_poly.pdbx_seq_one_letter_code
_entity_poly.pdbx_strand_id
1 'polypeptide(L)'
;MPATRGTPPRVGRPRAQGPSISELSPRAEVLAASAELFTVNGYAATTTRAVAERAGLRQASLYHYFAGKEDILATLLESTVEPSLTFAGRLLADSDHGAAARLWALAAFDAELLFGGLYNLGALYQLPEVRGERFAEFRRARGELKAAYGTLLAALDPSGDLALRTDLLLGLVEGGVAVARETGGREPRTVGEALADSALRLAGCPADAIASARAEAARLRTA
;
A
#
# COMPACT_ATOMS: atom_id res chain seq x y z
N MET A 1 29.86 -17.95 61.40
CA MET A 1 29.84 -17.49 60.00
C MET A 1 28.41 -17.39 59.54
N PRO A 2 27.85 -16.19 59.29
CA PRO A 2 26.48 -16.04 58.80
C PRO A 2 26.42 -16.14 57.28
N ALA A 3 25.45 -16.92 56.78
CA ALA A 3 25.17 -17.15 55.36
C ALA A 3 24.58 -15.89 54.66
N THR A 4 25.19 -15.47 53.56
CA THR A 4 24.72 -14.40 52.70
C THR A 4 23.47 -14.84 51.93
N ARG A 5 22.34 -14.20 52.22
CA ARG A 5 21.09 -14.33 51.41
C ARG A 5 21.25 -13.60 50.09
N GLY A 6 21.30 -14.36 49.02
CA GLY A 6 21.22 -13.79 47.64
C GLY A 6 19.83 -13.21 47.36
N THR A 7 19.82 -11.99 46.90
CA THR A 7 18.60 -11.31 46.43
C THR A 7 18.10 -11.96 45.14
N PRO A 8 16.79 -12.37 45.06
CA PRO A 8 16.27 -12.94 43.84
C PRO A 8 16.19 -11.90 42.71
N PRO A 9 16.30 -12.31 41.42
CA PRO A 9 16.23 -11.42 40.30
C PRO A 9 14.84 -10.75 40.19
N ARG A 10 14.81 -9.45 39.98
CA ARG A 10 13.58 -8.66 39.75
C ARG A 10 12.90 -9.17 38.48
N VAL A 11 11.80 -9.88 38.65
CA VAL A 11 10.85 -10.20 37.57
C VAL A 11 10.26 -8.88 37.07
N GLY A 12 10.44 -8.59 35.78
CA GLY A 12 9.86 -7.42 35.15
C GLY A 12 8.33 -7.43 35.30
N ARG A 13 7.77 -6.26 35.60
CA ARG A 13 6.33 -6.05 35.77
C ARG A 13 5.57 -6.53 34.52
N PRO A 14 4.48 -7.32 34.64
CA PRO A 14 3.67 -7.74 33.52
C PRO A 14 3.15 -6.54 32.72
N ARG A 15 3.08 -6.68 31.38
CA ARG A 15 2.39 -5.75 30.49
C ARG A 15 0.99 -5.45 31.02
N ALA A 16 0.57 -4.18 30.96
CA ALA A 16 -0.83 -3.82 31.19
C ALA A 16 -1.68 -4.60 30.17
N GLN A 17 -2.51 -5.51 30.69
CA GLN A 17 -3.39 -6.36 29.91
C GLN A 17 -4.56 -5.53 29.39
N GLY A 18 -4.48 -5.10 28.12
CA GLY A 18 -5.65 -5.05 27.25
C GLY A 18 -5.73 -6.36 26.47
N PRO A 19 -6.87 -6.76 25.87
CA PRO A 19 -6.95 -7.99 25.11
C PRO A 19 -5.86 -7.99 24.05
N SER A 20 -5.01 -9.00 24.07
CA SER A 20 -3.94 -9.27 23.11
C SER A 20 -4.59 -9.49 21.74
N ILE A 21 -4.62 -8.46 20.92
CA ILE A 21 -5.07 -8.51 19.54
C ILE A 21 -3.83 -8.51 18.67
N SER A 22 -2.94 -9.41 18.76
CA SER A 22 -2.18 -9.75 17.57
C SER A 22 -1.06 -10.72 17.85
N GLU A 23 -0.99 -11.71 17.02
CA GLU A 23 0.17 -12.50 16.65
C GLU A 23 1.22 -11.64 15.89
N LEU A 24 1.03 -10.31 15.82
CA LEU A 24 1.92 -9.40 15.11
C LEU A 24 3.20 -9.14 15.90
N SER A 25 4.30 -9.01 15.18
CA SER A 25 5.55 -8.55 15.77
C SER A 25 5.41 -7.09 16.27
N PRO A 26 6.21 -6.67 17.28
CA PRO A 26 6.15 -5.28 17.77
C PRO A 26 6.38 -4.24 16.67
N ARG A 27 7.19 -4.54 15.66
CA ARG A 27 7.39 -3.67 14.48
C ARG A 27 6.09 -3.53 13.67
N ALA A 28 5.37 -4.63 13.47
CA ALA A 28 4.10 -4.62 12.75
C ALA A 28 2.99 -3.92 13.54
N GLU A 29 2.98 -4.03 14.89
CA GLU A 29 2.07 -3.28 15.76
C GLU A 29 2.28 -1.76 15.62
N VAL A 30 3.55 -1.30 15.57
CA VAL A 30 3.86 0.12 15.32
C VAL A 30 3.35 0.57 13.96
N LEU A 31 3.54 -0.21 12.91
CA LEU A 31 3.05 0.13 11.56
C LEU A 31 1.52 0.19 11.52
N ALA A 32 0.82 -0.78 12.12
CA ALA A 32 -0.65 -0.79 12.17
C ALA A 32 -1.21 0.41 12.95
N ALA A 33 -0.63 0.71 14.12
CA ALA A 33 -1.00 1.87 14.92
C ALA A 33 -0.74 3.20 14.17
N SER A 34 0.37 3.27 13.44
CA SER A 34 0.71 4.47 12.66
C SER A 34 -0.20 4.65 11.46
N ALA A 35 -0.54 3.57 10.75
CA ALA A 35 -1.50 3.60 9.65
C ALA A 35 -2.84 4.18 10.10
N GLU A 36 -3.35 3.74 11.25
CA GLU A 36 -4.55 4.28 11.87
C GLU A 36 -4.41 5.77 12.18
N LEU A 37 -3.42 6.13 13.00
CA LEU A 37 -3.29 7.48 13.51
C LEU A 37 -2.97 8.51 12.40
N PHE A 38 -2.16 8.15 11.41
CA PHE A 38 -1.82 9.04 10.31
C PHE A 38 -3.00 9.32 9.39
N THR A 39 -3.87 8.34 9.20
CA THR A 39 -5.05 8.49 8.31
C THR A 39 -6.25 9.09 9.03
N VAL A 40 -6.44 8.81 10.32
CA VAL A 40 -7.61 9.30 11.08
C VAL A 40 -7.33 10.67 11.71
N ASN A 41 -6.19 10.84 12.36
CA ASN A 41 -5.86 12.09 13.09
C ASN A 41 -5.02 13.04 12.23
N GLY A 42 -4.49 12.57 11.11
CA GLY A 42 -3.53 13.28 10.26
C GLY A 42 -2.08 13.08 10.71
N TYR A 43 -1.19 13.07 9.73
CA TYR A 43 0.25 12.86 9.96
C TYR A 43 0.85 13.92 10.86
N ALA A 44 0.60 15.22 10.60
CA ALA A 44 1.20 16.31 11.36
C ALA A 44 0.82 16.28 12.85
N ALA A 45 -0.44 15.95 13.17
CA ALA A 45 -0.94 15.91 14.55
C ALA A 45 -0.51 14.66 15.33
N THR A 46 -0.04 13.61 14.66
CA THR A 46 0.35 12.36 15.30
C THR A 46 1.79 12.43 15.82
N THR A 47 2.01 12.00 17.06
CA THR A 47 3.32 11.94 17.71
C THR A 47 3.81 10.49 17.82
N THR A 48 5.13 10.27 17.88
CA THR A 48 5.71 8.93 18.12
C THR A 48 5.28 8.35 19.49
N ARG A 49 4.99 9.21 20.46
CA ARG A 49 4.45 8.82 21.75
C ARG A 49 3.04 8.22 21.59
N ALA A 50 2.15 8.92 20.87
CA ALA A 50 0.80 8.42 20.60
C ALA A 50 0.82 7.09 19.83
N VAL A 51 1.72 6.97 18.86
CA VAL A 51 1.94 5.71 18.12
C VAL A 51 2.37 4.58 19.06
N ALA A 52 3.36 4.82 19.92
CA ALA A 52 3.83 3.81 20.87
C ALA A 52 2.73 3.39 21.84
N GLU A 53 1.98 4.35 22.41
CA GLU A 53 0.84 4.08 23.29
C GLU A 53 -0.24 3.24 22.58
N ARG A 54 -0.59 3.58 21.32
CA ARG A 54 -1.57 2.84 20.52
C ARG A 54 -1.10 1.42 20.15
N ALA A 55 0.21 1.23 19.94
CA ALA A 55 0.85 -0.08 19.69
C ALA A 55 1.10 -0.90 20.98
N GLY A 56 0.70 -0.41 22.16
CA GLY A 56 0.95 -1.08 23.44
C GLY A 56 2.42 -1.13 23.86
N LEU A 57 3.25 -0.21 23.34
CA LEU A 57 4.68 -0.14 23.58
C LEU A 57 5.07 1.08 24.40
N ARG A 58 6.26 1.05 25.00
CA ARG A 58 6.92 2.25 25.51
C ARG A 58 7.55 3.01 24.33
N GLN A 59 7.55 4.34 24.41
CA GLN A 59 8.15 5.17 23.37
C GLN A 59 9.63 4.80 23.07
N ALA A 60 10.41 4.48 24.11
CA ALA A 60 11.79 4.02 23.96
C ALA A 60 11.90 2.73 23.13
N SER A 61 10.91 1.82 23.25
CA SER A 61 10.87 0.57 22.48
C SER A 61 10.56 0.83 21.00
N LEU A 62 9.76 1.86 20.67
CA LEU A 62 9.48 2.24 19.29
C LEU A 62 10.78 2.61 18.55
N TYR A 63 11.66 3.37 19.21
CA TYR A 63 12.94 3.81 18.63
C TYR A 63 13.94 2.67 18.35
N HIS A 64 13.70 1.45 18.87
CA HIS A 64 14.47 0.27 18.45
C HIS A 64 14.08 -0.23 17.06
N TYR A 65 12.89 0.11 16.57
CA TYR A 65 12.37 -0.35 15.28
C TYR A 65 12.38 0.73 14.20
N PHE A 66 12.21 1.98 14.58
CA PHE A 66 12.09 3.12 13.66
C PHE A 66 12.84 4.33 14.21
N ALA A 67 13.60 4.99 13.36
CA ALA A 67 14.37 6.19 13.75
C ALA A 67 13.46 7.39 14.10
N GLY A 68 12.24 7.41 13.59
CA GLY A 68 11.27 8.47 13.85
C GLY A 68 9.99 8.31 13.04
N LYS A 69 9.14 9.35 13.11
CA LYS A 69 7.84 9.38 12.46
C LYS A 69 7.93 9.30 10.92
N GLU A 70 8.93 9.96 10.34
CA GLU A 70 9.18 9.91 8.89
C GLU A 70 9.59 8.52 8.42
N ASP A 71 10.39 7.79 9.22
CA ASP A 71 10.82 6.43 8.92
C ASP A 71 9.64 5.44 8.92
N ILE A 72 8.73 5.62 9.86
CA ILE A 72 7.47 4.85 9.90
C ILE A 72 6.62 5.15 8.67
N LEU A 73 6.43 6.43 8.33
CA LEU A 73 5.64 6.82 7.17
C LEU A 73 6.26 6.28 5.88
N ALA A 74 7.57 6.41 5.69
CA ALA A 74 8.25 5.90 4.51
C ALA A 74 8.05 4.38 4.37
N THR A 75 8.24 3.62 5.47
CA THR A 75 7.99 2.17 5.48
C THR A 75 6.53 1.82 5.11
N LEU A 76 5.56 2.57 5.61
CA LEU A 76 4.15 2.37 5.24
C LEU A 76 3.92 2.62 3.76
N LEU A 77 4.44 3.71 3.21
CA LEU A 77 4.25 4.05 1.79
C LEU A 77 4.97 3.05 0.87
N GLU A 78 6.19 2.65 1.20
CA GLU A 78 6.95 1.62 0.49
C GLU A 78 6.15 0.31 0.41
N SER A 79 5.51 -0.10 1.52
CA SER A 79 4.70 -1.33 1.57
C SER A 79 3.45 -1.32 0.68
N THR A 80 2.97 -0.16 0.24
CA THR A 80 1.83 -0.04 -0.68
C THR A 80 2.23 -0.15 -2.14
N VAL A 81 3.48 0.10 -2.48
CA VAL A 81 3.96 0.15 -3.87
C VAL A 81 4.77 -1.09 -4.25
N GLU A 82 5.59 -1.61 -3.34
CA GLU A 82 6.51 -2.72 -3.61
C GLU A 82 5.82 -3.97 -4.15
N PRO A 83 4.68 -4.45 -3.60
CA PRO A 83 3.97 -5.61 -4.15
C PRO A 83 3.46 -5.37 -5.57
N SER A 84 2.91 -4.16 -5.85
CA SER A 84 2.41 -3.80 -7.18
C SER A 84 3.56 -3.69 -8.19
N LEU A 85 4.71 -3.14 -7.79
CA LEU A 85 5.89 -3.06 -8.64
C LEU A 85 6.45 -4.46 -8.96
N THR A 86 6.51 -5.35 -7.97
CA THR A 86 6.91 -6.75 -8.17
C THR A 86 5.98 -7.46 -9.16
N PHE A 87 4.67 -7.27 -8.99
CA PHE A 87 3.67 -7.84 -9.91
C PHE A 87 3.79 -7.25 -11.30
N ALA A 88 3.97 -5.93 -11.43
CA ALA A 88 4.18 -5.26 -12.71
C ALA A 88 5.40 -5.81 -13.46
N GLY A 89 6.50 -6.10 -12.76
CA GLY A 89 7.69 -6.73 -13.34
C GLY A 89 7.39 -8.09 -13.97
N ARG A 90 6.59 -8.92 -13.30
CA ARG A 90 6.13 -10.22 -13.84
C ARG A 90 5.26 -10.02 -15.09
N LEU A 91 4.32 -9.09 -15.04
CA LEU A 91 3.43 -8.81 -16.16
C LEU A 91 4.16 -8.23 -17.38
N LEU A 92 5.20 -7.42 -17.18
CA LEU A 92 6.00 -6.90 -18.28
C LEU A 92 6.86 -7.99 -18.96
N ALA A 93 7.30 -8.97 -18.18
CA ALA A 93 8.06 -10.12 -18.70
C ALA A 93 7.16 -11.19 -19.37
N ASP A 94 5.85 -11.15 -19.13
CA ASP A 94 4.89 -12.08 -19.71
C ASP A 94 4.66 -11.79 -21.19
N SER A 95 4.89 -12.81 -22.04
CA SER A 95 4.66 -12.76 -23.49
C SER A 95 3.43 -13.54 -23.94
N ASP A 96 2.82 -14.32 -23.05
CA ASP A 96 1.76 -15.27 -23.38
C ASP A 96 0.37 -14.63 -23.34
N HIS A 97 0.26 -13.49 -22.64
CA HIS A 97 -1.01 -12.78 -22.47
C HIS A 97 -1.00 -11.40 -23.13
N GLY A 98 -2.17 -10.98 -23.60
CA GLY A 98 -2.35 -9.67 -24.26
C GLY A 98 -2.10 -8.48 -23.34
N ALA A 99 -1.67 -7.35 -23.90
CA ALA A 99 -1.42 -6.11 -23.15
C ALA A 99 -2.65 -5.64 -22.35
N ALA A 100 -3.86 -5.84 -22.87
CA ALA A 100 -5.12 -5.51 -22.19
C ALA A 100 -5.31 -6.34 -20.92
N ALA A 101 -5.06 -7.66 -20.99
CA ALA A 101 -5.17 -8.54 -19.83
C ALA A 101 -4.13 -8.20 -18.76
N ARG A 102 -2.90 -7.91 -19.17
CA ARG A 102 -1.81 -7.50 -18.27
C ARG A 102 -2.10 -6.15 -17.60
N LEU A 103 -2.58 -5.16 -18.34
CA LEU A 103 -2.96 -3.86 -17.79
C LEU A 103 -4.14 -4.00 -16.83
N TRP A 104 -5.15 -4.79 -17.19
CA TRP A 104 -6.30 -5.07 -16.34
C TRP A 104 -5.86 -5.75 -15.03
N ALA A 105 -4.99 -6.77 -15.12
CA ALA A 105 -4.50 -7.51 -13.97
C ALA A 105 -3.71 -6.60 -13.01
N LEU A 106 -2.85 -5.72 -13.54
CA LEU A 106 -2.09 -4.75 -12.74
C LEU A 106 -3.02 -3.78 -12.02
N ALA A 107 -3.95 -3.15 -12.74
CA ALA A 107 -4.87 -2.19 -12.18
C ALA A 107 -5.79 -2.79 -11.10
N ALA A 108 -6.29 -4.02 -11.33
CA ALA A 108 -7.10 -4.73 -10.35
C ALA A 108 -6.29 -5.06 -9.08
N PHE A 109 -5.07 -5.57 -9.24
CA PHE A 109 -4.20 -5.93 -8.11
C PHE A 109 -3.83 -4.71 -7.28
N ASP A 110 -3.39 -3.64 -7.91
CA ASP A 110 -2.98 -2.40 -7.26
C ASP A 110 -4.15 -1.74 -6.49
N ALA A 111 -5.32 -1.66 -7.12
CA ALA A 111 -6.52 -1.16 -6.48
C ALA A 111 -6.97 -2.04 -5.30
N GLU A 112 -6.93 -3.37 -5.42
CA GLU A 112 -7.26 -4.29 -4.33
C GLU A 112 -6.28 -4.17 -3.16
N LEU A 113 -4.99 -4.03 -3.43
CA LEU A 113 -3.96 -3.82 -2.41
C LEU A 113 -4.23 -2.53 -1.62
N LEU A 114 -4.49 -1.42 -2.32
CA LEU A 114 -4.78 -0.13 -1.69
C LEU A 114 -6.13 -0.12 -0.96
N PHE A 115 -7.14 -0.78 -1.49
CA PHE A 115 -8.48 -0.85 -0.90
C PHE A 115 -8.56 -1.86 0.24
N GLY A 116 -7.85 -2.98 0.16
CA GLY A 116 -7.92 -4.11 1.11
C GLY A 116 -7.35 -3.80 2.50
N GLY A 117 -6.51 -2.78 2.64
CA GLY A 117 -6.03 -2.32 3.93
C GLY A 117 -7.13 -1.68 4.78
N LEU A 118 -7.03 -1.77 6.11
CA LEU A 118 -7.96 -1.11 7.04
C LEU A 118 -8.02 0.41 6.84
N TYR A 119 -6.89 1.02 6.48
CA TYR A 119 -6.72 2.47 6.35
C TYR A 119 -6.30 2.85 4.94
N ASN A 120 -6.76 4.01 4.46
CA ASN A 120 -6.40 4.52 3.14
C ASN A 120 -5.00 5.14 3.15
N LEU A 121 -3.96 4.30 3.02
CA LEU A 121 -2.58 4.79 2.96
C LEU A 121 -2.30 5.62 1.70
N GLY A 122 -3.02 5.40 0.61
CA GLY A 122 -2.91 6.20 -0.61
C GLY A 122 -3.19 7.69 -0.39
N ALA A 123 -4.04 8.04 0.58
CA ALA A 123 -4.28 9.43 0.96
C ALA A 123 -3.02 10.15 1.49
N LEU A 124 -2.04 9.38 2.01
CA LEU A 124 -0.80 9.93 2.54
C LEU A 124 0.23 10.26 1.44
N TYR A 125 0.02 9.84 0.18
CA TYR A 125 0.94 10.12 -0.93
C TYR A 125 1.07 11.62 -1.23
N GLN A 126 0.03 12.39 -0.92
CA GLN A 126 -0.03 13.84 -1.20
C GLN A 126 0.55 14.71 -0.07
N LEU A 127 1.03 14.10 1.02
CA LEU A 127 1.63 14.86 2.12
C LEU A 127 2.88 15.63 1.63
N PRO A 128 3.05 16.91 2.04
CA PRO A 128 4.24 17.69 1.68
C PRO A 128 5.55 17.01 2.08
N GLU A 129 5.55 16.30 3.20
CA GLU A 129 6.69 15.56 3.76
C GLU A 129 7.23 14.51 2.80
N VAL A 130 6.36 13.92 1.96
CA VAL A 130 6.73 12.86 0.98
C VAL A 130 7.69 13.38 -0.10
N ARG A 131 7.87 14.71 -0.20
CA ARG A 131 8.89 15.33 -1.08
C ARG A 131 10.31 15.28 -0.50
N GLY A 132 10.44 15.01 0.81
CA GLY A 132 11.73 14.93 1.51
C GLY A 132 12.61 13.77 1.06
N GLU A 133 13.90 13.84 1.39
CA GLU A 133 14.91 12.85 0.98
C GLU A 133 14.60 11.45 1.51
N ARG A 134 14.07 11.33 2.73
CA ARG A 134 13.69 10.04 3.34
C ARG A 134 12.72 9.23 2.47
N PHE A 135 11.97 9.89 1.60
CA PHE A 135 10.96 9.26 0.73
C PHE A 135 11.44 9.06 -0.71
N ALA A 136 12.74 9.23 -0.98
CA ALA A 136 13.29 9.09 -2.34
C ALA A 136 13.01 7.69 -2.91
N GLU A 137 13.18 6.65 -2.08
CA GLU A 137 12.94 5.26 -2.47
C GLU A 137 11.47 4.99 -2.82
N PHE A 138 10.55 5.46 -1.99
CA PHE A 138 9.11 5.39 -2.30
C PHE A 138 8.78 6.09 -3.63
N ARG A 139 9.30 7.33 -3.82
CA ARG A 139 9.04 8.07 -5.08
C ARG A 139 9.63 7.37 -6.30
N ARG A 140 10.81 6.76 -6.15
CA ARG A 140 11.45 5.95 -7.21
C ARG A 140 10.57 4.76 -7.56
N ALA A 141 10.20 3.95 -6.58
CA ALA A 141 9.38 2.76 -6.78
C ALA A 141 8.01 3.09 -7.40
N ARG A 142 7.35 4.18 -6.93
CA ARG A 142 6.10 4.65 -7.53
C ARG A 142 6.30 5.15 -8.97
N GLY A 143 7.44 5.79 -9.26
CA GLY A 143 7.81 6.19 -10.63
C GLY A 143 8.01 5.00 -11.56
N GLU A 144 8.64 3.93 -11.08
CA GLU A 144 8.80 2.67 -11.82
C GLU A 144 7.45 1.97 -12.06
N LEU A 145 6.57 1.95 -11.06
CA LEU A 145 5.21 1.44 -11.23
C LEU A 145 4.44 2.24 -12.28
N LYS A 146 4.53 3.59 -12.24
CA LYS A 146 3.97 4.46 -13.28
C LYS A 146 4.52 4.13 -14.68
N ALA A 147 5.83 3.90 -14.80
CA ALA A 147 6.46 3.53 -16.06
C ALA A 147 5.94 2.18 -16.59
N ALA A 148 5.69 1.21 -15.71
CA ALA A 148 5.08 -0.06 -16.08
C ALA A 148 3.67 0.10 -16.64
N TYR A 149 2.83 0.92 -16.01
CA TYR A 149 1.52 1.30 -16.55
C TYR A 149 1.64 1.96 -17.93
N GLY A 150 2.58 2.89 -18.10
CA GLY A 150 2.84 3.55 -19.38
C GLY A 150 3.26 2.59 -20.47
N THR A 151 4.09 1.59 -20.16
CA THR A 151 4.52 0.56 -21.11
C THR A 151 3.34 -0.29 -21.58
N LEU A 152 2.48 -0.74 -20.66
CA LEU A 152 1.30 -1.54 -21.00
C LEU A 152 0.26 -0.70 -21.78
N LEU A 153 0.09 0.57 -21.42
CA LEU A 153 -0.79 1.50 -22.14
C LEU A 153 -0.30 1.75 -23.56
N ALA A 154 1.01 1.99 -23.74
CA ALA A 154 1.61 2.20 -25.06
C ALA A 154 1.48 0.97 -25.98
N ALA A 155 1.51 -0.23 -25.41
CA ALA A 155 1.30 -1.47 -26.16
C ALA A 155 -0.16 -1.62 -26.67
N LEU A 156 -1.12 -0.93 -26.05
CA LEU A 156 -2.53 -0.91 -26.49
C LEU A 156 -2.78 0.22 -27.50
N ASP A 157 -2.34 1.41 -27.17
CA ASP A 157 -2.51 2.60 -27.99
C ASP A 157 -1.40 3.61 -27.69
N PRO A 158 -0.39 3.73 -28.57
CA PRO A 158 0.71 4.67 -28.41
C PRO A 158 0.34 6.12 -28.81
N SER A 159 -0.89 6.36 -29.26
CA SER A 159 -1.31 7.67 -29.76
C SER A 159 -1.55 8.70 -28.66
N GLY A 160 -1.49 9.98 -29.03
CA GLY A 160 -1.77 11.10 -28.13
C GLY A 160 -0.66 11.33 -27.08
N ASP A 161 -1.02 12.07 -26.03
CA ASP A 161 -0.12 12.34 -24.90
C ASP A 161 -0.07 11.15 -23.94
N LEU A 162 0.85 10.23 -24.21
CA LEU A 162 1.02 9.02 -23.41
C LEU A 162 1.37 9.34 -21.95
N ALA A 163 2.16 10.40 -21.70
CA ALA A 163 2.54 10.78 -20.34
C ALA A 163 1.31 11.20 -19.52
N LEU A 164 0.49 12.09 -20.07
CA LEU A 164 -0.75 12.53 -19.42
C LEU A 164 -1.72 11.36 -19.22
N ARG A 165 -1.90 10.50 -20.23
CA ARG A 165 -2.78 9.32 -20.12
C ARG A 165 -2.31 8.35 -19.03
N THR A 166 -1.00 8.16 -18.90
CA THR A 166 -0.43 7.34 -17.83
C THR A 166 -0.67 7.97 -16.46
N ASP A 167 -0.53 9.29 -16.32
CA ASP A 167 -0.83 10.00 -15.08
C ASP A 167 -2.30 9.89 -14.70
N LEU A 168 -3.20 10.05 -15.67
CA LEU A 168 -4.64 9.88 -15.45
C LEU A 168 -5.01 8.45 -15.06
N LEU A 169 -4.37 7.44 -15.66
CA LEU A 169 -4.60 6.05 -15.35
C LEU A 169 -4.17 5.71 -13.93
N LEU A 170 -2.96 6.09 -13.53
CA LEU A 170 -2.48 5.90 -12.17
C LEU A 170 -3.35 6.66 -11.17
N GLY A 171 -3.70 7.91 -11.48
CA GLY A 171 -4.62 8.71 -10.66
C GLY A 171 -6.01 8.10 -10.52
N LEU A 172 -6.52 7.44 -11.57
CA LEU A 172 -7.78 6.69 -11.53
C LEU A 172 -7.71 5.54 -10.51
N VAL A 173 -6.64 4.75 -10.50
CA VAL A 173 -6.47 3.63 -9.58
C VAL A 173 -6.35 4.14 -8.15
N GLU A 174 -5.43 5.07 -7.88
CA GLU A 174 -5.17 5.61 -6.54
C GLU A 174 -6.38 6.41 -6.00
N GLY A 175 -6.96 7.29 -6.79
CA GLY A 175 -8.11 8.12 -6.40
C GLY A 175 -9.41 7.35 -6.33
N GLY A 176 -9.63 6.37 -7.20
CA GLY A 176 -10.81 5.54 -7.22
C GLY A 176 -10.99 4.73 -5.93
N VAL A 177 -9.90 4.33 -5.30
CA VAL A 177 -9.91 3.68 -3.97
C VAL A 177 -10.52 4.61 -2.92
N ALA A 178 -10.17 5.90 -2.90
CA ALA A 178 -10.74 6.86 -1.96
C ALA A 178 -12.26 7.00 -2.15
N VAL A 179 -12.71 7.17 -3.40
CA VAL A 179 -14.13 7.26 -3.74
C VAL A 179 -14.90 6.00 -3.34
N ALA A 180 -14.32 4.83 -3.59
CA ALA A 180 -14.97 3.56 -3.22
C ALA A 180 -15.12 3.39 -1.71
N ARG A 181 -14.15 3.89 -0.91
CA ARG A 181 -14.22 3.88 0.56
C ARG A 181 -15.32 4.80 1.10
N GLU A 182 -15.50 5.98 0.51
CA GLU A 182 -16.55 6.92 0.92
C GLU A 182 -17.96 6.34 0.72
N THR A 183 -18.15 5.51 -0.31
CA THR A 183 -19.44 4.88 -0.61
C THR A 183 -19.75 3.65 0.26
N GLY A 184 -18.80 3.13 1.01
CA GLY A 184 -18.95 2.05 2.01
C GLY A 184 -19.33 0.68 1.48
N GLY A 185 -19.08 -0.36 2.27
CA GLY A 185 -19.68 -1.70 2.10
C GLY A 185 -19.29 -2.50 0.85
N ARG A 186 -18.30 -2.09 0.09
CA ARG A 186 -17.84 -2.79 -1.12
C ARG A 186 -16.70 -3.74 -0.82
N GLU A 187 -16.71 -4.89 -1.49
CA GLU A 187 -15.60 -5.83 -1.43
C GLU A 187 -14.39 -5.31 -2.23
N PRO A 188 -13.13 -5.46 -1.70
CA PRO A 188 -11.91 -4.99 -2.38
C PRO A 188 -11.82 -5.47 -3.83
N ARG A 189 -12.15 -6.74 -4.07
CA ARG A 189 -12.13 -7.34 -5.40
C ARG A 189 -13.10 -6.64 -6.37
N THR A 190 -14.31 -6.36 -5.93
CA THR A 190 -15.32 -5.67 -6.75
C THR A 190 -14.85 -4.27 -7.15
N VAL A 191 -14.21 -3.57 -6.23
CA VAL A 191 -13.61 -2.23 -6.51
C VAL A 191 -12.45 -2.36 -7.48
N GLY A 192 -11.54 -3.32 -7.25
CA GLY A 192 -10.40 -3.57 -8.13
C GLY A 192 -10.81 -3.88 -9.56
N GLU A 193 -11.79 -4.78 -9.74
CA GLU A 193 -12.33 -5.13 -11.07
C GLU A 193 -12.98 -3.91 -11.77
N ALA A 194 -13.74 -3.10 -11.04
CA ALA A 194 -14.37 -1.90 -11.61
C ALA A 194 -13.34 -0.84 -12.02
N LEU A 195 -12.28 -0.64 -11.24
CA LEU A 195 -11.18 0.28 -11.56
C LEU A 195 -10.37 -0.25 -12.74
N ALA A 196 -10.09 -1.55 -12.82
CA ALA A 196 -9.40 -2.17 -13.94
C ALA A 196 -10.18 -2.05 -15.27
N ASP A 197 -11.50 -2.25 -15.22
CA ASP A 197 -12.38 -2.00 -16.39
C ASP A 197 -12.31 -0.54 -16.82
N SER A 198 -12.31 0.39 -15.86
CA SER A 198 -12.22 1.83 -16.15
C SER A 198 -10.86 2.21 -16.71
N ALA A 199 -9.77 1.57 -16.26
CA ALA A 199 -8.43 1.72 -16.81
C ALA A 199 -8.38 1.31 -18.29
N LEU A 200 -9.01 0.17 -18.67
CA LEU A 200 -9.08 -0.25 -20.07
C LEU A 200 -9.97 0.68 -20.92
N ARG A 201 -11.05 1.25 -20.37
CA ARG A 201 -11.85 2.27 -21.08
C ARG A 201 -11.02 3.52 -21.36
N LEU A 202 -10.23 3.97 -20.37
CA LEU A 202 -9.29 5.09 -20.56
C LEU A 202 -8.23 4.77 -21.62
N ALA A 203 -7.82 3.50 -21.73
CA ALA A 203 -6.92 3.01 -22.77
C ALA A 203 -7.60 2.90 -24.17
N GLY A 204 -8.92 3.15 -24.27
CA GLY A 204 -9.65 3.09 -25.53
C GLY A 204 -10.19 1.70 -25.89
N CYS A 205 -10.15 0.73 -24.96
CA CYS A 205 -10.64 -0.62 -25.24
C CYS A 205 -12.18 -0.67 -25.28
N PRO A 206 -12.78 -1.32 -26.30
CA PRO A 206 -14.22 -1.55 -26.36
C PRO A 206 -14.68 -2.60 -25.33
N ALA A 207 -15.99 -2.67 -25.06
CA ALA A 207 -16.54 -3.47 -23.99
C ALA A 207 -16.28 -4.99 -24.13
N ASP A 208 -16.29 -5.52 -25.32
CA ASP A 208 -15.99 -6.92 -25.63
C ASP A 208 -14.49 -7.25 -25.37
N ALA A 209 -13.58 -6.35 -25.74
CA ALA A 209 -12.16 -6.49 -25.43
C ALA A 209 -11.91 -6.43 -23.92
N ILE A 210 -12.64 -5.59 -23.17
CA ILE A 210 -12.56 -5.53 -21.70
C ILE A 210 -13.00 -6.85 -21.08
N ALA A 211 -14.13 -7.41 -21.55
CA ALA A 211 -14.62 -8.71 -21.06
C ALA A 211 -13.61 -9.84 -21.32
N SER A 212 -13.02 -9.86 -22.51
CA SER A 212 -11.97 -10.83 -22.88
C SER A 212 -10.71 -10.67 -22.01
N ALA A 213 -10.24 -9.43 -21.84
CA ALA A 213 -9.08 -9.12 -21.00
C ALA A 213 -9.28 -9.54 -19.54
N ARG A 214 -10.47 -9.31 -18.97
CA ARG A 214 -10.83 -9.75 -17.61
C ARG A 214 -10.74 -11.27 -17.46
N ALA A 215 -11.29 -12.02 -18.43
CA ALA A 215 -11.27 -13.49 -18.42
C ALA A 215 -9.84 -14.04 -18.51
N GLU A 216 -9.01 -13.43 -19.35
CA GLU A 216 -7.60 -13.78 -19.51
C GLU A 216 -6.79 -13.42 -18.25
N ALA A 217 -6.98 -12.23 -17.68
CA ALA A 217 -6.30 -11.73 -16.49
C ALA A 217 -6.54 -12.59 -15.22
N ALA A 218 -7.63 -13.34 -15.16
CA ALA A 218 -7.90 -14.25 -14.06
C ALA A 218 -6.78 -15.28 -13.87
N ARG A 219 -6.11 -15.71 -14.94
CA ARG A 219 -4.98 -16.64 -14.90
C ARG A 219 -3.71 -16.00 -14.37
N LEU A 220 -3.46 -14.73 -14.72
CA LEU A 220 -2.29 -13.94 -14.28
C LEU A 220 -2.28 -13.66 -12.79
N ARG A 221 -3.46 -13.63 -12.16
CA ARG A 221 -3.63 -13.29 -10.74
C ARG A 221 -3.55 -14.48 -9.80
N THR A 222 -3.59 -15.71 -10.33
CA THR A 222 -3.49 -16.97 -9.57
C THR A 222 -2.10 -17.62 -9.64
N ALA A 223 -1.24 -17.16 -10.53
CA ALA A 223 0.15 -17.57 -10.69
C ALA A 223 1.10 -16.68 -9.88
#